data_09a30d312f6d94794a933d7115b32488
#
_entry.id   09a30d312f6d94794a933d7115b32488
#
_cell.length_a   1.000
_cell.length_b   1.000
_cell.length_c   1.000
_cell.angle_alpha   90.00
_cell.angle_beta   90.00
_cell.angle_gamma   90.00
#
_symmetry.space_group_name_H-M   'P 1'
#
loop_
_entity.id
_entity.type
_entity.pdbx_description
1 polymer ?
#
loop_
_entity_poly.entity_id
_entity_poly.type
_entity_poly.pdbx_seq_one_letter_code
_entity_poly.pdbx_strand_id
1 'polypeptide(L)'
;AGLHGVIDRSAYNASKHGLVGLTRTLAAEWGGRGVRVNAVCPGWIKTEMDEADQGSGAYSDSDIIDRVPMGRFAKPEDVARAIAFLAHEDSFINGASLPVDGGWLADASWDALRLKKR
;
A
#
# COMPACT_ATOMS: atom_id res chain seq x y z
N ALA A 1 0.47 -4.53 -3.00
CA ALA A 1 0.60 -5.47 -4.14
C ALA A 1 1.37 -4.86 -5.31
N GLY A 2 1.46 -3.54 -5.44
CA GLY A 2 2.22 -2.88 -6.51
C GLY A 2 3.74 -2.80 -6.27
N LEU A 3 4.21 -3.14 -5.08
CA LEU A 3 5.60 -2.98 -4.66
C LEU A 3 6.24 -4.26 -4.13
N HIS A 4 5.47 -5.35 -3.98
CA HIS A 4 5.96 -6.65 -3.49
C HIS A 4 5.12 -7.80 -4.05
N GLY A 5 5.63 -9.03 -3.94
CA GLY A 5 4.92 -10.23 -4.36
C GLY A 5 3.99 -10.77 -3.27
N VAL A 6 2.85 -11.29 -3.69
CA VAL A 6 1.91 -12.02 -2.83
C VAL A 6 1.53 -13.32 -3.54
N ILE A 7 1.63 -14.44 -2.84
CA ILE A 7 1.29 -15.75 -3.39
C ILE A 7 -0.18 -15.78 -3.83
N ASP A 8 -0.48 -16.55 -4.85
CA ASP A 8 -1.83 -16.75 -5.41
C ASP A 8 -2.53 -15.46 -5.91
N ARG A 9 -1.75 -14.39 -6.18
CA ARG A 9 -2.24 -13.09 -6.62
C ARG A 9 -1.53 -12.59 -7.88
N SER A 10 -1.10 -13.47 -8.77
CA SER A 10 -0.29 -13.10 -9.93
C SER A 10 -0.93 -12.03 -10.83
N ALA A 11 -2.19 -12.20 -11.23
CA ALA A 11 -2.90 -11.23 -12.06
C ALA A 11 -3.12 -9.90 -11.32
N TYR A 12 -3.51 -9.96 -10.06
CA TYR A 12 -3.69 -8.78 -9.22
C TYR A 12 -2.37 -8.02 -9.04
N ASN A 13 -1.29 -8.72 -8.71
CA ASN A 13 0.02 -8.11 -8.56
C ASN A 13 0.53 -7.50 -9.89
N ALA A 14 0.34 -8.19 -11.00
CA ALA A 14 0.70 -7.66 -12.31
C ALA A 14 -0.04 -6.35 -12.61
N SER A 15 -1.34 -6.26 -12.34
CA SER A 15 -2.14 -5.05 -12.52
C SER A 15 -1.65 -3.90 -11.64
N LYS A 16 -1.33 -4.18 -10.38
CA LYS A 16 -0.87 -3.16 -9.41
C LYS A 16 0.55 -2.68 -9.72
N HIS A 17 1.47 -3.56 -10.11
CA HIS A 17 2.79 -3.17 -10.59
C HIS A 17 2.70 -2.36 -11.89
N GLY A 18 1.80 -2.75 -12.79
CA GLY A 18 1.52 -2.00 -14.00
C GLY A 18 1.03 -0.58 -13.72
N LEU A 19 0.18 -0.40 -12.70
CA LEU A 19 -0.29 0.92 -12.28
C LEU A 19 0.86 1.81 -11.75
N VAL A 20 1.79 1.25 -11.00
CA VAL A 20 2.98 1.97 -10.54
C VAL A 20 3.87 2.36 -11.71
N GLY A 21 4.08 1.47 -12.68
CA GLY A 21 4.80 1.76 -13.91
C GLY A 21 4.13 2.87 -14.74
N LEU A 22 2.81 2.79 -14.90
CA LEU A 22 2.02 3.81 -15.60
C LEU A 22 2.13 5.18 -14.91
N THR A 23 2.08 5.22 -13.59
CA THR A 23 2.26 6.44 -12.79
C THR A 23 3.56 7.15 -13.15
N ARG A 24 4.66 6.40 -13.25
CA ARG A 24 5.98 6.96 -13.62
C ARG A 24 6.00 7.49 -15.06
N THR A 25 5.43 6.74 -15.98
CA THR A 25 5.35 7.15 -17.40
C THR A 25 4.54 8.44 -17.55
N LEU A 26 3.34 8.48 -16.98
CA LEU A 26 2.48 9.67 -17.08
C LEU A 26 3.07 10.88 -16.35
N ALA A 27 3.77 10.67 -15.24
CA ALA A 27 4.49 11.74 -14.56
C ALA A 27 5.55 12.38 -15.47
N ALA A 28 6.28 11.55 -16.22
CA ALA A 28 7.29 12.01 -17.16
C ALA A 28 6.65 12.72 -18.38
N GLU A 29 5.62 12.14 -18.97
CA GLU A 29 4.97 12.67 -20.17
C GLU A 29 4.21 13.98 -19.91
N TRP A 30 3.56 14.09 -18.74
CA TRP A 30 2.65 15.20 -18.46
C TRP A 30 3.26 16.28 -17.57
N GLY A 31 4.42 16.03 -16.99
CA GLY A 31 5.10 17.00 -16.10
C GLY A 31 5.33 18.36 -16.73
N GLY A 32 5.74 18.39 -18.00
CA GLY A 32 5.91 19.63 -18.75
C GLY A 32 4.64 20.42 -19.02
N ARG A 33 3.48 19.80 -18.85
CA ARG A 33 2.17 20.47 -18.95
C ARG A 33 1.63 20.93 -17.59
N GLY A 34 2.40 20.78 -16.53
CA GLY A 34 1.96 21.12 -15.17
C GLY A 34 1.08 20.08 -14.49
N VAL A 35 1.06 18.84 -15.00
CA VAL A 35 0.30 17.73 -14.42
C VAL A 35 1.26 16.83 -13.63
N ARG A 36 0.99 16.61 -12.36
CA ARG A 36 1.69 15.68 -11.52
C ARG A 36 0.91 14.38 -11.38
N VAL A 37 1.60 13.26 -11.41
CA VAL A 37 0.99 11.93 -11.27
C VAL A 37 1.76 11.16 -10.20
N ASN A 38 1.09 10.81 -9.12
CA ASN A 38 1.64 10.06 -8.01
C ASN A 38 0.73 8.89 -7.67
N ALA A 39 1.25 7.90 -7.00
CA ALA A 39 0.51 6.75 -6.50
C ALA A 39 0.57 6.66 -4.98
N VAL A 40 -0.54 6.34 -4.36
CA VAL A 40 -0.62 5.93 -2.97
C VAL A 40 -0.76 4.41 -2.93
N CYS A 41 0.04 3.76 -2.10
CA CYS A 41 0.05 2.31 -1.95
C CYS A 41 -0.43 1.96 -0.53
N PRO A 42 -1.75 1.77 -0.32
CA PRO A 42 -2.29 1.44 0.98
C PRO A 42 -1.83 0.05 1.43
N GLY A 43 -1.65 -0.12 2.73
CA GLY A 43 -1.49 -1.41 3.36
C GLY A 43 -2.84 -2.11 3.57
N TRP A 44 -2.92 -2.90 4.63
CA TRP A 44 -4.14 -3.62 4.98
C TRP A 44 -5.19 -2.67 5.56
N ILE A 45 -6.32 -2.55 4.84
CA ILE A 45 -7.52 -1.88 5.31
C ILE A 45 -8.57 -2.97 5.52
N LYS A 46 -9.24 -2.97 6.67
CA LYS A 46 -10.31 -3.94 6.92
C LYS A 46 -11.54 -3.60 6.08
N THR A 47 -11.99 -4.55 5.29
CA THR A 47 -13.16 -4.44 4.41
C THR A 47 -14.16 -5.56 4.68
N GLU A 48 -15.39 -5.42 4.17
CA GLU A 48 -16.40 -6.49 4.24
C GLU A 48 -15.93 -7.75 3.49
N MET A 49 -15.12 -7.62 2.44
CA MET A 49 -14.54 -8.76 1.73
C MET A 49 -13.55 -9.52 2.61
N ASP A 50 -12.78 -8.83 3.44
CA ASP A 50 -11.86 -9.47 4.39
C ASP A 50 -12.62 -10.26 5.44
N GLU A 51 -13.77 -9.76 5.90
CA GLU A 51 -14.64 -10.48 6.84
C GLU A 51 -15.19 -11.76 6.22
N ALA A 52 -15.55 -11.74 4.95
CA ALA A 52 -16.01 -12.92 4.21
C ALA A 52 -14.88 -13.94 4.00
N ASP A 53 -13.68 -13.47 3.63
CA ASP A 53 -12.51 -14.32 3.46
C ASP A 53 -12.05 -14.93 4.78
N GLN A 54 -12.10 -14.19 5.88
CA GLN A 54 -11.82 -14.70 7.22
C GLN A 54 -12.84 -15.75 7.69
N GLY A 55 -14.08 -15.65 7.25
CA GLY A 55 -15.11 -16.67 7.47
C GLY A 55 -14.76 -18.03 6.89
N SER A 56 -13.84 -18.10 5.92
CA SER A 56 -13.27 -19.35 5.39
C SER A 56 -12.22 -20.00 6.30
N GLY A 57 -11.75 -19.30 7.33
CA GLY A 57 -10.71 -19.77 8.25
C GLY A 57 -9.27 -19.66 7.71
N ALA A 58 -9.06 -18.97 6.57
CA ALA A 58 -7.75 -18.86 5.93
C ALA A 58 -6.78 -17.98 6.73
N TYR A 59 -7.27 -16.94 7.38
CA TYR A 59 -6.48 -16.04 8.22
C TYR A 59 -7.40 -15.25 9.16
N SER A 60 -6.81 -14.62 10.19
CA SER A 60 -7.51 -13.79 11.16
C SER A 60 -6.97 -12.35 11.16
N ASP A 61 -7.67 -11.44 11.84
CA ASP A 61 -7.20 -10.06 12.04
C ASP A 61 -5.82 -10.01 12.71
N SER A 62 -5.58 -10.91 13.68
CA SER A 62 -4.28 -10.94 14.39
C SER A 62 -3.13 -11.33 13.46
N ASP A 63 -3.36 -12.21 12.50
CA ASP A 63 -2.32 -12.59 11.52
C ASP A 63 -1.86 -11.39 10.70
N ILE A 64 -2.79 -10.51 10.36
CA ILE A 64 -2.49 -9.28 9.63
C ILE A 64 -1.83 -8.25 10.56
N ILE A 65 -2.43 -7.99 11.73
CA ILE A 65 -1.96 -7.00 12.70
C ILE A 65 -0.53 -7.30 13.15
N ASP A 66 -0.21 -8.57 13.37
CA ASP A 66 1.13 -9.01 13.78
C ASP A 66 2.19 -8.77 12.69
N ARG A 67 1.76 -8.69 11.43
CA ARG A 67 2.64 -8.37 10.31
C ARG A 67 2.84 -6.87 10.08
N VAL A 68 1.98 -6.03 10.63
CA VAL A 68 2.08 -4.57 10.47
C VAL A 68 2.89 -3.99 11.63
N PRO A 69 4.07 -3.39 11.40
CA PRO A 69 4.89 -2.83 12.48
C PRO A 69 4.15 -1.85 13.40
N MET A 70 3.24 -1.04 12.87
CA MET A 70 2.40 -0.14 13.67
C MET A 70 1.24 -0.84 14.39
N GLY A 71 1.07 -2.16 14.21
CA GLY A 71 0.16 -2.99 14.99
C GLY A 71 -1.33 -2.73 14.81
N ARG A 72 -1.75 -2.20 13.67
CA ARG A 72 -3.16 -1.98 13.34
C ARG A 72 -3.43 -1.98 11.85
N PHE A 73 -4.68 -2.15 11.48
CA PHE A 73 -5.14 -1.86 10.12
C PHE A 73 -5.02 -0.36 9.79
N ALA A 74 -4.77 -0.05 8.54
CA ALA A 74 -4.94 1.30 8.03
C ALA A 74 -6.42 1.67 8.03
N LYS A 75 -6.70 2.93 8.27
CA LYS A 75 -8.04 3.52 8.15
C LYS A 75 -8.14 4.27 6.82
N PRO A 76 -9.35 4.42 6.25
CA PRO A 76 -9.54 5.26 5.06
C PRO A 76 -8.95 6.66 5.20
N GLU A 77 -9.01 7.24 6.41
CA GLU A 77 -8.46 8.56 6.71
C GLU A 77 -6.92 8.61 6.61
N ASP A 78 -6.23 7.53 6.94
CA ASP A 78 -4.77 7.45 6.78
C ASP A 78 -4.39 7.61 5.30
N VAL A 79 -5.12 6.95 4.41
CA VAL A 79 -4.92 7.04 2.97
C VAL A 79 -5.35 8.41 2.43
N ALA A 80 -6.48 8.93 2.90
CA ALA A 80 -6.99 10.24 2.48
C ALA A 80 -6.02 11.38 2.80
N ARG A 81 -5.36 11.34 3.96
CA ARG A 81 -4.32 12.33 4.32
C ARG A 81 -3.13 12.28 3.38
N ALA A 82 -2.70 11.09 2.99
CA ALA A 82 -1.59 10.92 2.05
C ALA A 82 -1.96 11.46 0.66
N ILE A 83 -3.17 11.18 0.19
CA ILE A 83 -3.69 11.70 -1.08
C ILE A 83 -3.75 13.23 -1.05
N ALA A 84 -4.28 13.82 0.01
CA ALA A 84 -4.37 15.27 0.18
C ALA A 84 -2.97 15.93 0.18
N PHE A 85 -1.99 15.31 0.84
CA PHE A 85 -0.62 15.77 0.83
C PHE A 85 -0.01 15.78 -0.58
N LEU A 86 -0.18 14.68 -1.32
CA LEU A 86 0.33 14.56 -2.69
C LEU A 86 -0.40 15.49 -3.67
N ALA A 87 -1.68 15.76 -3.43
CA ALA A 87 -2.51 16.61 -4.29
C ALA A 87 -2.33 18.11 -4.03
N HIS A 88 -1.55 18.51 -3.02
CA HIS A 88 -1.35 19.91 -2.69
C HIS A 88 -0.80 20.71 -3.89
N GLU A 89 -1.36 21.88 -4.17
CA GLU A 89 -1.06 22.68 -5.36
C GLU A 89 0.42 23.06 -5.47
N ASP A 90 1.03 23.41 -4.35
CA ASP A 90 2.43 23.84 -4.28
C ASP A 90 3.33 22.67 -3.92
N SER A 91 3.40 21.68 -4.82
CA SER A 91 4.19 20.47 -4.61
C SER A 91 5.11 20.21 -5.79
N PHE A 92 6.33 19.79 -5.49
CA PHE A 92 7.33 19.35 -6.48
C PHE A 92 7.43 17.82 -6.55
N ILE A 93 6.44 17.11 -5.99
CA ILE A 93 6.41 15.63 -5.98
C ILE A 93 5.68 15.14 -7.23
N ASN A 94 6.38 14.36 -8.04
CA ASN A 94 5.85 13.81 -9.29
C ASN A 94 6.46 12.42 -9.55
N GLY A 95 5.65 11.46 -9.89
CA GLY A 95 6.08 10.08 -10.17
C GLY A 95 6.38 9.25 -8.91
N ALA A 96 6.01 9.72 -7.73
CA ALA A 96 6.22 9.01 -6.48
C ALA A 96 5.20 7.90 -6.27
N SER A 97 5.65 6.83 -5.60
CA SER A 97 4.77 5.79 -5.03
C SER A 97 4.94 5.83 -3.51
N LEU A 98 3.90 6.24 -2.81
CA LEU A 98 3.94 6.46 -1.36
C LEU A 98 3.22 5.32 -0.63
N PRO A 99 3.95 4.43 0.06
CA PRO A 99 3.34 3.44 0.93
C PRO A 99 2.66 4.10 2.14
N VAL A 100 1.43 3.67 2.42
CA VAL A 100 0.65 4.05 3.60
C VAL A 100 0.19 2.76 4.26
N ASP A 101 1.13 2.06 4.88
CA ASP A 101 1.01 0.64 5.21
C ASP A 101 1.47 0.28 6.63
N GLY A 102 1.73 1.27 7.46
CA GLY A 102 2.19 1.05 8.83
C GLY A 102 3.55 0.34 8.93
N GLY A 103 4.35 0.38 7.88
CA GLY A 103 5.68 -0.25 7.81
C GLY A 103 5.67 -1.67 7.23
N TRP A 104 4.54 -2.17 6.74
CA TRP A 104 4.44 -3.51 6.16
C TRP A 104 5.54 -3.78 5.13
N LEU A 105 5.70 -2.92 4.15
CA LEU A 105 6.68 -3.09 3.07
C LEU A 105 8.13 -2.98 3.57
N ALA A 106 8.36 -2.18 4.60
CA ALA A 106 9.69 -1.93 5.14
C ALA A 106 10.22 -3.08 5.99
N ASP A 107 9.33 -3.93 6.53
CA ASP A 107 9.72 -5.02 7.43
C ASP A 107 9.92 -6.34 6.68
N ALA A 108 11.16 -6.68 6.39
CA ALA A 108 11.57 -7.96 5.83
C ALA A 108 11.99 -8.98 6.90
N SER A 109 11.71 -8.73 8.18
CA SER A 109 12.10 -9.61 9.27
C SER A 109 11.31 -10.93 9.25
N TRP A 110 11.95 -12.01 9.70
CA TRP A 110 11.25 -13.29 9.87
C TRP A 110 10.36 -13.27 11.13
N ASP A 111 9.39 -14.15 11.17
CA ASP A 111 8.30 -14.11 12.17
C ASP A 111 8.77 -14.12 13.62
N ALA A 112 9.72 -14.99 13.97
CA ALA A 112 10.22 -15.07 15.33
C ALA A 112 10.87 -13.76 15.82
N LEU A 113 11.53 -13.03 14.93
CA LEU A 113 12.14 -11.74 15.26
C LEU A 113 11.08 -10.66 15.45
N ARG A 114 10.09 -10.62 14.57
CA ARG A 114 8.98 -9.66 14.66
C ARG A 114 8.22 -9.79 15.97
N LEU A 115 7.81 -11.00 16.31
CA LEU A 115 7.02 -11.29 17.49
C LEU A 115 7.76 -11.00 18.82
N LYS A 116 9.07 -11.17 18.82
CA LYS A 116 9.89 -10.92 20.04
C LYS A 116 10.13 -9.45 20.34
N LYS A 117 10.02 -8.57 19.37
CA LYS A 117 10.41 -7.16 19.50
C LYS A 117 9.26 -6.19 19.68
N ARG A 118 8.05 -6.68 19.65
CA ARG A 118 6.84 -5.87 19.85
C ARG A 118 6.35 -5.87 21.27
#